data_8b0278ea661e729e5b74fbb0c0e4122f
#
_entry.id   8b0278ea661e729e5b74fbb0c0e4122f
#
_cell.length_a   1.000
_cell.length_b   1.000
_cell.length_c   1.000
_cell.angle_alpha   90.00
_cell.angle_beta   90.00
_cell.angle_gamma   90.00
#
_symmetry.space_group_name_H-M   'P 1'
#
loop_
_entity.id
_entity.type
_entity.pdbx_description
1 polymer ?
#
loop_
_entity_poly.entity_id
_entity_poly.type
_entity_poly.pdbx_seq_one_letter_code
_entity_poly.pdbx_strand_id
1 'polypeptide(L)'
;MLRLASTLALLIVAPLASAASDPRDVVTLLYAAVQAPAPDEATIPPLLGDALRSAIDAQRVYERTCAALAAPDEKPHMLDQSPYLMAPDRPETVKVGLPATSGDGSWVPVEMAVGDYRWTDRVLLQRQGPDWKVMDIRWGQGGNLIGRLKQFSAFRCTASGG
;
A
#
# COMPACT_ATOMS: atom_id res chain seq x y z
N MET A 1 13.35 69.67 -8.22
CA MET A 1 13.14 68.47 -9.03
C MET A 1 13.71 67.32 -8.25
N LEU A 2 12.86 66.55 -7.56
CA LEU A 2 13.28 65.43 -6.69
C LEU A 2 13.00 64.11 -7.46
N ARG A 3 14.05 63.33 -7.76
CA ARG A 3 13.93 62.02 -8.42
C ARG A 3 13.81 60.93 -7.36
N LEU A 4 12.63 60.35 -7.21
CA LEU A 4 12.44 59.12 -6.45
C LEU A 4 12.99 57.93 -7.26
N ALA A 5 14.00 57.26 -6.73
CA ALA A 5 14.46 55.98 -7.23
C ALA A 5 13.66 54.87 -6.51
N SER A 6 12.79 54.16 -7.26
CA SER A 6 12.09 52.98 -6.78
C SER A 6 13.00 51.75 -6.92
N THR A 7 13.46 51.20 -5.81
CA THR A 7 14.17 49.93 -5.75
C THR A 7 13.16 48.80 -5.75
N LEU A 8 13.11 48.02 -6.85
CA LEU A 8 12.29 46.81 -6.97
C LEU A 8 13.03 45.64 -6.30
N ALA A 9 12.56 45.20 -5.13
CA ALA A 9 13.11 44.01 -4.47
C ALA A 9 12.57 42.74 -5.14
N LEU A 10 13.42 42.00 -5.82
CA LEU A 10 13.11 40.71 -6.43
C LEU A 10 13.11 39.62 -5.32
N LEU A 11 11.95 39.18 -4.88
CA LEU A 11 11.78 38.04 -3.98
C LEU A 11 12.09 36.74 -4.75
N ILE A 12 13.27 36.17 -4.52
CA ILE A 12 13.63 34.84 -5.01
C ILE A 12 12.94 33.82 -4.11
N VAL A 13 11.81 33.26 -4.56
CA VAL A 13 11.19 32.10 -3.93
C VAL A 13 12.03 30.88 -4.33
N ALA A 14 12.90 30.41 -3.44
CA ALA A 14 13.59 29.14 -3.63
C ALA A 14 12.56 28.00 -3.61
N PRO A 15 12.56 27.09 -4.60
CA PRO A 15 11.71 25.90 -4.54
C PRO A 15 12.14 25.08 -3.32
N LEU A 16 11.20 24.80 -2.41
CA LEU A 16 11.38 23.79 -1.37
C LEU A 16 11.60 22.47 -2.10
N ALA A 17 12.86 22.04 -2.18
CA ALA A 17 13.19 20.69 -2.63
C ALA A 17 12.48 19.73 -1.67
N SER A 18 11.42 19.11 -2.14
CA SER A 18 10.77 17.99 -1.44
C SER A 18 11.85 16.93 -1.25
N ALA A 19 12.25 16.71 0.00
CA ALA A 19 13.20 15.65 0.29
C ALA A 19 12.58 14.34 -0.24
N ALA A 20 13.27 13.66 -1.15
CA ALA A 20 12.83 12.37 -1.65
C ALA A 20 12.57 11.47 -0.44
N SER A 21 11.35 10.96 -0.31
CA SER A 21 10.95 10.10 0.80
C SER A 21 11.87 8.87 0.86
N ASP A 22 12.26 8.47 2.09
CA ASP A 22 12.99 7.22 2.30
C ASP A 22 12.05 6.04 2.03
N PRO A 23 12.49 4.97 1.30
CA PRO A 23 11.67 3.76 1.10
C PRO A 23 11.17 3.18 2.43
N ARG A 24 11.97 3.26 3.49
CA ARG A 24 11.61 2.79 4.83
C ARG A 24 10.44 3.57 5.41
N ASP A 25 10.41 4.90 5.22
CA ASP A 25 9.33 5.74 5.74
C ASP A 25 8.00 5.41 5.06
N VAL A 26 8.02 5.18 3.74
CA VAL A 26 6.83 4.75 2.98
C VAL A 26 6.28 3.42 3.52
N VAL A 27 7.15 2.44 3.80
CA VAL A 27 6.74 1.14 4.37
C VAL A 27 6.24 1.31 5.81
N THR A 28 6.85 2.17 6.60
CA THR A 28 6.41 2.47 7.96
C THR A 28 4.99 3.06 7.96
N LEU A 29 4.72 4.03 7.08
CA LEU A 29 3.39 4.61 6.91
C LEU A 29 2.36 3.57 6.43
N LEU A 30 2.73 2.71 5.47
CA LEU A 30 1.86 1.64 5.00
C LEU A 30 1.41 0.73 6.15
N TYR A 31 2.36 0.18 6.92
CA TYR A 31 2.02 -0.75 7.99
C TYR A 31 1.35 -0.07 9.19
N ALA A 32 1.65 1.19 9.47
CA ALA A 32 0.90 1.97 10.45
C ALA A 32 -0.58 2.10 10.05
N ALA A 33 -0.86 2.40 8.77
CA ALA A 33 -2.23 2.48 8.26
C ALA A 33 -2.94 1.11 8.22
N VAL A 34 -2.23 0.03 7.85
CA VAL A 34 -2.76 -1.35 7.84
C VAL A 34 -3.11 -1.82 9.25
N GLN A 35 -2.37 -1.39 10.27
CA GLN A 35 -2.60 -1.74 11.67
C GLN A 35 -3.61 -0.84 12.39
N ALA A 36 -4.03 0.25 11.80
CA ALA A 36 -5.02 1.12 12.40
C ALA A 36 -6.33 0.37 12.70
N PRO A 37 -7.03 0.66 13.81
CA PRO A 37 -8.30 0.00 14.17
C PRO A 37 -9.36 0.11 13.07
N ALA A 38 -9.43 1.27 12.41
CA ALA A 38 -10.14 1.46 11.15
C ALA A 38 -9.07 1.74 10.09
N PRO A 39 -8.90 0.85 9.08
CA PRO A 39 -7.94 1.11 8.01
C PRO A 39 -8.23 2.48 7.40
N ASP A 40 -7.24 3.36 7.43
CA ASP A 40 -7.38 4.67 6.80
C ASP A 40 -7.25 4.49 5.29
N GLU A 41 -8.40 4.32 4.64
CA GLU A 41 -8.48 4.15 3.19
C GLU A 41 -7.95 5.36 2.42
N ALA A 42 -7.78 6.52 3.05
CA ALA A 42 -7.22 7.70 2.42
C ALA A 42 -5.69 7.70 2.44
N THR A 43 -5.07 7.13 3.47
CA THR A 43 -3.59 7.13 3.65
C THR A 43 -2.89 6.10 2.75
N ILE A 44 -3.48 4.93 2.53
CA ILE A 44 -2.82 3.84 1.80
C ILE A 44 -2.69 4.12 0.29
N PRO A 45 -3.74 4.52 -0.46
CA PRO A 45 -3.66 4.66 -1.90
C PRO A 45 -2.53 5.57 -2.42
N PRO A 46 -2.19 6.70 -1.78
CA PRO A 46 -1.07 7.54 -2.20
C PRO A 46 0.31 6.87 -2.09
N LEU A 47 0.44 5.84 -1.24
CA LEU A 47 1.70 5.10 -1.05
C LEU A 47 1.91 4.03 -2.12
N LEU A 48 0.85 3.62 -2.84
CA LEU A 48 0.88 2.53 -3.81
C LEU A 48 1.27 3.03 -5.20
N GLY A 49 2.04 2.22 -5.91
CA GLY A 49 2.26 2.40 -7.34
C GLY A 49 0.99 2.10 -8.14
N ASP A 50 0.89 2.67 -9.34
CA ASP A 50 -0.35 2.65 -10.15
C ASP A 50 -0.87 1.24 -10.42
N ALA A 51 0.02 0.29 -10.74
CA ALA A 51 -0.37 -1.09 -11.02
C ALA A 51 -0.95 -1.80 -9.77
N LEU A 52 -0.33 -1.61 -8.60
CA LEU A 52 -0.83 -2.20 -7.35
C LEU A 52 -2.14 -1.56 -6.92
N ARG A 53 -2.25 -0.24 -7.01
CA ARG A 53 -3.49 0.49 -6.72
C ARG A 53 -4.63 -0.01 -7.60
N SER A 54 -4.40 -0.11 -8.92
CA SER A 54 -5.39 -0.65 -9.85
C SER A 54 -5.79 -2.09 -9.53
N ALA A 55 -4.87 -2.93 -9.09
CA ALA A 55 -5.18 -4.31 -8.70
C ALA A 55 -6.05 -4.36 -7.42
N ILE A 56 -5.78 -3.51 -6.43
CA ILE A 56 -6.60 -3.39 -5.21
C ILE A 56 -8.01 -2.87 -5.56
N ASP A 57 -8.10 -1.85 -6.42
CA ASP A 57 -9.40 -1.30 -6.83
C ASP A 57 -10.22 -2.32 -7.63
N ALA A 58 -9.58 -3.09 -8.52
CA ALA A 58 -10.22 -4.19 -9.24
C ALA A 58 -10.74 -5.28 -8.27
N GLN A 59 -9.96 -5.63 -7.23
CA GLN A 59 -10.40 -6.56 -6.19
C GLN A 59 -11.63 -6.05 -5.45
N ARG A 60 -11.66 -4.78 -5.07
CA ARG A 60 -12.83 -4.16 -4.42
C ARG A 60 -14.08 -4.18 -5.30
N VAL A 61 -13.91 -3.95 -6.61
CA VAL A 61 -15.03 -4.06 -7.57
C VAL A 61 -15.54 -5.49 -7.64
N TYR A 62 -14.63 -6.47 -7.76
CA TYR A 62 -14.94 -7.88 -7.76
C TYR A 62 -15.74 -8.30 -6.50
N GLU A 63 -15.28 -7.94 -5.31
CA GLU A 63 -15.95 -8.28 -4.04
C GLU A 63 -17.37 -7.69 -3.95
N ARG A 64 -17.55 -6.44 -4.35
CA ARG A 64 -18.89 -5.84 -4.43
C ARG A 64 -19.81 -6.58 -5.41
N THR A 65 -19.26 -7.03 -6.53
CA THR A 65 -20.03 -7.83 -7.51
C THR A 65 -20.45 -9.16 -6.92
N CYS A 66 -19.55 -9.86 -6.22
CA CYS A 66 -19.87 -11.13 -5.55
C CYS A 66 -20.89 -10.94 -4.43
N ALA A 67 -20.75 -9.87 -3.65
CA ALA A 67 -21.69 -9.56 -2.59
C ALA A 67 -23.11 -9.28 -3.11
N ALA A 68 -23.22 -8.67 -4.28
CA ALA A 68 -24.54 -8.42 -4.92
C ALA A 68 -25.22 -9.69 -5.46
N LEU A 69 -24.47 -10.79 -5.61
CA LEU A 69 -24.96 -12.09 -6.11
C LEU A 69 -25.22 -13.10 -4.99
N ALA A 70 -24.68 -12.87 -3.78
CA ALA A 70 -24.86 -13.76 -2.64
C ALA A 70 -26.29 -13.67 -2.08
N ALA A 71 -26.81 -14.79 -1.55
CA ALA A 71 -28.06 -14.77 -0.79
C ALA A 71 -27.89 -13.98 0.54
N PRO A 72 -28.97 -13.47 1.13
CA PRO A 72 -28.90 -12.61 2.33
C PRO A 72 -28.18 -13.22 3.54
N ASP A 73 -28.17 -14.55 3.62
CA ASP A 73 -27.56 -15.35 4.71
C ASP A 73 -26.25 -16.05 4.28
N GLU A 74 -25.80 -15.79 3.05
CA GLU A 74 -24.59 -16.39 2.49
C GLU A 74 -23.44 -15.38 2.52
N LYS A 75 -22.25 -15.84 2.99
CA LYS A 75 -21.06 -15.02 2.93
C LYS A 75 -20.55 -14.93 1.49
N PRO A 76 -20.43 -13.73 0.91
CA PRO A 76 -19.91 -13.56 -0.43
C PRO A 76 -18.43 -13.97 -0.51
N HIS A 77 -17.97 -14.31 -1.71
CA HIS A 77 -16.56 -14.54 -1.96
C HIS A 77 -15.78 -13.23 -1.87
N MET A 78 -15.07 -13.04 -0.76
CA MET A 78 -14.30 -11.83 -0.43
C MET A 78 -13.06 -12.18 0.38
N LEU A 79 -12.07 -11.29 0.41
CA LEU A 79 -10.95 -11.43 1.32
C LEU A 79 -11.41 -11.19 2.77
N ASP A 80 -11.11 -12.14 3.66
CA ASP A 80 -11.53 -12.07 5.06
C ASP A 80 -10.67 -11.12 5.90
N GLN A 81 -9.60 -10.62 5.33
CA GLN A 81 -8.61 -9.82 6.03
C GLN A 81 -8.01 -8.75 5.11
N SER A 82 -7.19 -7.88 5.69
CA SER A 82 -6.43 -6.88 4.93
C SER A 82 -5.69 -7.55 3.76
N PRO A 83 -5.80 -7.03 2.53
CA PRO A 83 -5.08 -7.58 1.39
C PRO A 83 -3.55 -7.52 1.58
N TYR A 84 -3.06 -6.63 2.43
CA TYR A 84 -1.63 -6.40 2.68
C TYR A 84 -1.00 -7.39 3.66
N LEU A 85 -1.80 -8.24 4.31
CA LEU A 85 -1.35 -9.23 5.28
C LEU A 85 -1.71 -10.64 4.80
N MET A 86 -0.78 -11.59 5.01
CA MET A 86 -1.04 -13.00 4.72
C MET A 86 -1.43 -13.79 5.99
N ALA A 87 -1.08 -13.28 7.16
CA ALA A 87 -1.46 -13.88 8.44
C ALA A 87 -2.95 -13.64 8.73
N PRO A 88 -3.65 -14.62 9.31
CA PRO A 88 -5.07 -14.48 9.67
C PRO A 88 -5.30 -13.42 10.73
N ASP A 89 -4.33 -13.24 11.63
CA ASP A 89 -4.39 -12.28 12.70
C ASP A 89 -3.54 -11.04 12.40
N ARG A 90 -3.97 -9.92 12.95
CA ARG A 90 -3.22 -8.68 12.89
C ARG A 90 -1.94 -8.83 13.71
N PRO A 91 -0.75 -8.49 13.17
CA PRO A 91 0.49 -8.61 13.92
C PRO A 91 0.47 -7.69 15.15
N GLU A 92 0.92 -8.22 16.30
CA GLU A 92 1.09 -7.48 17.54
C GLU A 92 2.31 -6.55 17.46
N THR A 93 3.33 -6.97 16.71
CA THR A 93 4.53 -6.18 16.48
C THR A 93 4.89 -6.13 15.01
N VAL A 94 5.30 -4.95 14.55
CA VAL A 94 5.82 -4.71 13.21
C VAL A 94 7.11 -3.93 13.32
N LYS A 95 8.16 -4.44 12.71
CA LYS A 95 9.48 -3.79 12.67
C LYS A 95 9.94 -3.66 11.23
N VAL A 96 9.99 -2.44 10.74
CA VAL A 96 10.49 -2.12 9.40
C VAL A 96 12.01 -2.09 9.43
N GLY A 97 12.64 -2.93 8.62
CA GLY A 97 14.09 -3.04 8.51
C GLY A 97 14.70 -1.99 7.60
N LEU A 98 16.00 -2.15 7.34
CA LEU A 98 16.72 -1.24 6.44
C LEU A 98 16.45 -1.59 4.98
N PRO A 99 16.28 -0.58 4.10
CA PRO A 99 16.08 -0.81 2.69
C PRO A 99 17.35 -1.33 2.00
N ALA A 100 17.18 -2.28 1.10
CA ALA A 100 18.19 -2.69 0.14
C ALA A 100 17.83 -2.08 -1.23
N THR A 101 18.42 -0.95 -1.55
CA THR A 101 18.14 -0.18 -2.76
C THR A 101 19.13 -0.52 -3.86
N SER A 102 18.64 -0.70 -5.10
CA SER A 102 19.42 -0.90 -6.30
C SER A 102 18.75 -0.19 -7.48
N GLY A 103 19.39 0.83 -8.03
CA GLY A 103 18.80 1.69 -9.08
C GLY A 103 17.48 2.32 -8.58
N ASP A 104 16.42 2.18 -9.37
CA ASP A 104 15.10 2.72 -9.07
C ASP A 104 14.24 1.80 -8.20
N GLY A 105 14.78 0.66 -7.77
CA GLY A 105 14.08 -0.34 -6.95
C GLY A 105 14.64 -0.42 -5.53
N SER A 106 13.79 -0.75 -4.57
CA SER A 106 14.18 -0.99 -3.18
C SER A 106 13.35 -2.13 -2.59
N TRP A 107 14.01 -3.01 -1.85
CA TRP A 107 13.38 -4.02 -1.02
C TRP A 107 13.51 -3.65 0.45
N VAL A 108 12.38 -3.56 1.15
CA VAL A 108 12.34 -3.28 2.58
C VAL A 108 11.78 -4.49 3.31
N PRO A 109 12.56 -5.16 4.19
CA PRO A 109 12.07 -6.26 5.00
C PRO A 109 11.19 -5.72 6.13
N VAL A 110 10.14 -6.47 6.47
CA VAL A 110 9.21 -6.18 7.57
C VAL A 110 9.08 -7.42 8.42
N GLU A 111 9.64 -7.37 9.63
CA GLU A 111 9.52 -8.42 10.63
C GLU A 111 8.21 -8.23 11.40
N MET A 112 7.42 -9.29 11.53
CA MET A 112 6.14 -9.27 12.21
C MET A 112 6.03 -10.43 13.19
N ALA A 113 5.22 -10.24 14.25
CA ALA A 113 4.95 -11.29 15.22
C ALA A 113 3.54 -11.22 15.80
N VAL A 114 3.01 -12.39 16.13
CA VAL A 114 1.80 -12.62 16.96
C VAL A 114 2.14 -13.72 17.96
N GLY A 115 2.12 -13.43 19.24
CA GLY A 115 2.60 -14.35 20.26
C GLY A 115 4.04 -14.79 19.97
N ASP A 116 4.24 -16.10 19.88
CA ASP A 116 5.55 -16.71 19.55
C ASP A 116 5.81 -16.87 18.04
N TYR A 117 4.77 -16.67 17.22
CA TYR A 117 4.90 -16.80 15.77
C TYR A 117 5.53 -15.56 15.16
N ARG A 118 6.58 -15.77 14.33
CA ARG A 118 7.32 -14.69 13.67
C ARG A 118 7.49 -14.98 12.20
N TRP A 119 7.43 -13.93 11.39
CA TRP A 119 7.71 -14.02 9.95
C TRP A 119 8.29 -12.70 9.43
N THR A 120 8.80 -12.74 8.21
CA THR A 120 9.36 -11.57 7.54
C THR A 120 8.82 -11.49 6.13
N ASP A 121 8.14 -10.40 5.83
CA ASP A 121 7.73 -10.05 4.49
C ASP A 121 8.73 -9.08 3.86
N ARG A 122 8.66 -8.90 2.55
CA ARG A 122 9.48 -7.93 1.81
C ARG A 122 8.60 -7.06 0.96
N VAL A 123 8.70 -5.76 1.15
CA VAL A 123 7.99 -4.77 0.35
C VAL A 123 8.89 -4.31 -0.79
N LEU A 124 8.40 -4.44 -2.02
CA LEU A 124 9.05 -3.90 -3.20
C LEU A 124 8.57 -2.47 -3.43
N LEU A 125 9.49 -1.54 -3.52
CA LEU A 125 9.23 -0.16 -3.91
C LEU A 125 9.97 0.18 -5.20
N GLN A 126 9.41 1.11 -5.96
CA GLN A 126 10.06 1.76 -7.10
C GLN A 126 9.82 3.26 -7.06
N ARG A 127 10.74 4.01 -7.66
CA ARG A 127 10.55 5.44 -7.83
C ARG A 127 9.50 5.71 -8.92
N GLN A 128 8.55 6.58 -8.58
CA GLN A 128 7.61 7.18 -9.51
C GLN A 128 7.71 8.70 -9.37
N GLY A 129 8.46 9.33 -10.25
CA GLY A 129 8.87 10.72 -10.07
C GLY A 129 9.80 10.90 -8.86
N PRO A 130 9.55 11.87 -7.96
CA PRO A 130 10.36 12.09 -6.77
C PRO A 130 10.09 11.09 -5.65
N ASP A 131 8.97 10.35 -5.70
CA ASP A 131 8.47 9.53 -4.62
C ASP A 131 8.81 8.05 -4.78
N TRP A 132 8.97 7.36 -3.65
CA TRP A 132 8.94 5.91 -3.59
C TRP A 132 7.49 5.43 -3.48
N LYS A 133 7.13 4.42 -4.30
CA LYS A 133 5.81 3.79 -4.30
C LYS A 133 5.93 2.29 -4.09
N VAL A 134 5.01 1.75 -3.31
CA VAL A 134 4.90 0.30 -3.08
C VAL A 134 4.36 -0.36 -4.35
N MET A 135 5.14 -1.28 -4.91
CA MET A 135 4.78 -2.01 -6.12
C MET A 135 4.21 -3.39 -5.84
N ASP A 136 4.68 -4.03 -4.77
CA ASP A 136 4.23 -5.38 -4.39
C ASP A 136 4.68 -5.72 -2.95
N ILE A 137 4.08 -6.76 -2.36
CA ILE A 137 4.51 -7.35 -1.10
C ILE A 137 4.76 -8.83 -1.35
N ARG A 138 5.99 -9.28 -1.10
CA ARG A 138 6.35 -10.70 -1.12
C ARG A 138 6.31 -11.23 0.31
N TRP A 139 5.47 -12.23 0.54
CA TRP A 139 5.33 -12.82 1.87
C TRP A 139 6.40 -13.86 2.16
N GLY A 140 6.83 -13.91 3.42
CA GLY A 140 7.81 -14.89 3.88
C GLY A 140 7.35 -16.34 3.76
N GLN A 141 6.03 -16.55 3.75
CA GLN A 141 5.39 -17.86 3.57
C GLN A 141 5.22 -18.27 2.09
N GLY A 142 5.62 -17.40 1.18
CA GLY A 142 5.51 -17.60 -0.26
C GLY A 142 4.39 -16.81 -0.93
N GLY A 143 4.54 -16.61 -2.23
CA GLY A 143 3.63 -15.78 -3.01
C GLY A 143 3.85 -14.27 -2.86
N ASN A 144 2.95 -13.50 -3.44
CA ASN A 144 2.98 -12.05 -3.42
C ASN A 144 1.57 -11.45 -3.55
N LEU A 145 1.43 -10.18 -3.18
CA LEU A 145 0.14 -9.49 -3.13
C LEU A 145 -0.56 -9.45 -4.50
N ILE A 146 0.13 -9.01 -5.55
CA ILE A 146 -0.48 -8.93 -6.90
C ILE A 146 -0.93 -10.31 -7.39
N GLY A 147 -0.11 -11.35 -7.16
CA GLY A 147 -0.45 -12.73 -7.51
C GLY A 147 -1.70 -13.21 -6.78
N ARG A 148 -1.80 -12.94 -5.47
CA ARG A 148 -2.98 -13.28 -4.65
C ARG A 148 -4.25 -12.60 -5.17
N LEU A 149 -4.19 -11.30 -5.42
CA LEU A 149 -5.35 -10.55 -5.92
C LEU A 149 -5.85 -11.12 -7.26
N LYS A 150 -4.93 -11.43 -8.18
CA LYS A 150 -5.25 -12.05 -9.47
C LYS A 150 -5.86 -13.44 -9.32
N GLN A 151 -5.27 -14.26 -8.47
CA GLN A 151 -5.76 -15.62 -8.22
C GLN A 151 -7.15 -15.61 -7.57
N PHE A 152 -7.36 -14.70 -6.62
CA PHE A 152 -8.61 -14.59 -5.90
C PHE A 152 -9.75 -14.11 -6.82
N SER A 153 -9.53 -13.09 -7.62
CA SER A 153 -10.51 -12.55 -8.57
C SER A 153 -10.73 -13.42 -9.82
N ALA A 154 -9.96 -14.50 -9.99
CA ALA A 154 -10.21 -15.48 -11.04
C ALA A 154 -11.44 -16.38 -10.76
N PHE A 155 -11.90 -16.45 -9.51
CA PHE A 155 -13.13 -17.14 -9.15
C PHE A 155 -14.35 -16.39 -9.74
N ARG A 156 -15.29 -17.14 -10.34
CA ARG A 156 -16.53 -16.57 -10.89
C ARG A 156 -17.63 -16.67 -9.85
N CYS A 157 -18.09 -15.55 -9.36
CA CYS A 157 -19.28 -15.51 -8.54
C CYS A 157 -20.52 -15.73 -9.41
N THR A 158 -21.38 -16.64 -8.99
CA THR A 158 -22.68 -16.93 -9.60
C THR A 158 -23.78 -16.57 -8.61
N ALA A 159 -24.94 -16.16 -9.10
CA ALA A 159 -26.09 -15.99 -8.24
C ALA A 159 -26.40 -17.32 -7.55
N SER A 160 -26.59 -17.29 -6.24
CA SER A 160 -27.06 -18.45 -5.49
C SER A 160 -28.41 -18.83 -6.06
N GLY A 161 -28.51 -20.04 -6.65
CA GLY A 161 -29.71 -20.50 -7.33
C GLY A 161 -30.90 -20.50 -6.38
N GLY A 162 -31.96 -19.77 -6.77
CA GLY A 162 -33.26 -19.87 -6.14
C GLY A 162 -33.92 -21.25 -6.41
#